data_539e01792aa72b82200f18c195c7df72
#
_entry.id   539e01792aa72b82200f18c195c7df72
#
_cell.length_a   1.000
_cell.length_b   1.000
_cell.length_c   1.000
_cell.angle_alpha   90.00
_cell.angle_beta   90.00
_cell.angle_gamma   90.00
#
_symmetry.space_group_name_H-M   'P 1'
#
loop_
_entity.id
_entity.type
_entity.pdbx_description
1 polymer ?
#
loop_
_entity_poly.entity_id
_entity_poly.type
_entity_poly.pdbx_seq_one_letter_code
_entity_poly.pdbx_strand_id
1 'polypeptide(L)'
;SLHEGLVGRLRAAWLLGKTRPMEYRVAQLEALGCFLEEKKQDILEATALDMGKPPFEVELSEISICRSELNHMLNNLGTWMKDEHVEKNWVRGRGWLRDIWDGKHMSLTPSFTPQATQLDSAFIRKDPYGVVLIIGPWNYPINLLLVPLMGAIAAGNCVVIKPSEISRNVERLVAEMLPRYLDKDCFAVVTAGVEETTRLLENKFDYIFFTGSPSVGRIVMAAAAKHLTPVTLELGGKNPCYVSDNCNVQNVARRVAWGRFFNAGQTCVAPDYVLCSLEMQEKLLPALREAITEFYGSNPQESPDFARIVGDKQFQRVQALLSRGTVAIGGQTDAETRYVAPTVLVDVQHDDPIMQEEIFGPILPILTVASVDNAIAFINARERPLALYVFSSCKKVVNQVLERTSSGGFCANDTIMHMTLTSLPFGGIGQSGLGRYHGRSSFETFSHARSALLRGAGREALNTPRYPPYAARRLPLLRATTETKRRATCTIL
;
A
#
# COMPACT_ATOMS: atom_id res chain seq x y z
N SER A 1 9.55 29.40 -4.03
CA SER A 1 8.75 28.83 -2.93
C SER A 1 9.61 28.64 -1.70
N LEU A 2 9.00 28.52 -0.53
CA LEU A 2 9.70 28.37 0.75
C LEU A 2 10.65 27.16 0.77
N HIS A 3 10.35 26.14 0.00
CA HIS A 3 11.09 24.86 -0.04
C HIS A 3 11.84 24.61 -1.36
N GLU A 4 11.85 25.56 -2.28
CA GLU A 4 12.50 25.41 -3.58
C GLU A 4 14.01 25.15 -3.46
N GLY A 5 14.68 25.90 -2.59
CA GLY A 5 16.11 25.70 -2.30
C GLY A 5 16.41 24.34 -1.69
N LEU A 6 15.50 23.80 -0.86
CA LEU A 6 15.63 22.46 -0.28
C LEU A 6 15.53 21.38 -1.35
N VAL A 7 14.47 21.41 -2.17
CA VAL A 7 14.26 20.45 -3.25
C VAL A 7 15.40 20.52 -4.27
N GLY A 8 15.87 21.74 -4.59
CA GLY A 8 17.02 21.95 -5.49
C GLY A 8 18.31 21.31 -4.96
N ARG A 9 18.61 21.44 -3.67
CA ARG A 9 19.77 20.80 -3.03
C ARG A 9 19.70 19.27 -3.09
N LEU A 10 18.56 18.68 -2.74
CA LEU A 10 18.35 17.24 -2.82
C LEU A 10 18.49 16.73 -4.26
N ARG A 11 17.96 17.49 -5.23
CA ARG A 11 18.07 17.14 -6.65
C ARG A 11 19.52 17.18 -7.13
N ALA A 12 20.30 18.16 -6.69
CA ALA A 12 21.72 18.22 -7.01
C ALA A 12 22.49 17.00 -6.47
N ALA A 13 22.25 16.62 -5.22
CA ALA A 13 22.85 15.42 -4.61
C ALA A 13 22.47 14.13 -5.36
N TRP A 14 21.20 13.99 -5.75
CA TRP A 14 20.72 12.87 -6.54
C TRP A 14 21.37 12.80 -7.93
N LEU A 15 21.49 13.95 -8.63
CA LEU A 15 22.11 14.04 -9.97
C LEU A 15 23.60 13.67 -9.93
N LEU A 16 24.30 13.95 -8.82
CA LEU A 16 25.67 13.51 -8.61
C LEU A 16 25.80 11.99 -8.41
N GLY A 17 24.67 11.27 -8.32
CA GLY A 17 24.66 9.81 -8.18
C GLY A 17 24.92 9.29 -6.78
N LYS A 18 24.90 10.16 -5.76
CA LYS A 18 25.22 9.82 -4.36
C LYS A 18 24.40 8.64 -3.82
N THR A 19 23.11 8.55 -4.21
CA THR A 19 22.17 7.52 -3.74
C THR A 19 22.19 6.21 -4.56
N ARG A 20 22.96 6.15 -5.64
CA ARG A 20 22.96 5.00 -6.57
C ARG A 20 23.65 3.75 -6.04
N PRO A 21 24.83 3.81 -5.37
CA PRO A 21 25.52 2.64 -4.88
C PRO A 21 24.69 1.84 -3.86
N MET A 22 24.77 0.51 -3.92
CA MET A 22 24.06 -0.38 -3.00
C MET A 22 24.51 -0.14 -1.55
N GLU A 23 25.82 0.03 -1.34
CA GLU A 23 26.43 0.26 -0.03
C GLU A 23 25.88 1.52 0.65
N TYR A 24 25.65 2.58 -0.13
CA TYR A 24 25.03 3.80 0.38
C TYR A 24 23.60 3.54 0.84
N ARG A 25 22.79 2.83 0.03
CA ARG A 25 21.40 2.51 0.36
C ARG A 25 21.31 1.63 1.60
N VAL A 26 22.17 0.61 1.69
CA VAL A 26 22.26 -0.28 2.87
C VAL A 26 22.61 0.55 4.11
N ALA A 27 23.62 1.42 4.05
CA ALA A 27 23.99 2.26 5.18
C ALA A 27 22.85 3.16 5.67
N GLN A 28 22.06 3.75 4.77
CA GLN A 28 20.90 4.57 5.15
C GLN A 28 19.74 3.73 5.72
N LEU A 29 19.51 2.53 5.20
CA LEU A 29 18.52 1.58 5.74
C LEU A 29 18.93 1.11 7.14
N GLU A 30 20.19 0.75 7.35
CA GLU A 30 20.71 0.40 8.67
C GLU A 30 20.62 1.55 9.67
N ALA A 31 20.84 2.78 9.22
CA ALA A 31 20.66 3.98 10.05
C ALA A 31 19.20 4.15 10.51
N LEU A 32 18.20 3.81 9.69
CA LEU A 32 16.80 3.73 10.13
C LEU A 32 16.59 2.64 11.19
N GLY A 33 17.27 1.52 11.06
CA GLY A 33 17.28 0.46 12.09
C GLY A 33 17.82 0.95 13.42
N CYS A 34 18.95 1.67 13.40
CA CYS A 34 19.51 2.31 14.59
C CYS A 34 18.55 3.34 15.21
N PHE A 35 17.91 4.16 14.39
CA PHE A 35 16.87 5.10 14.87
C PHE A 35 15.74 4.38 15.61
N LEU A 36 15.20 3.31 15.04
CA LEU A 36 14.11 2.54 15.65
C LEU A 36 14.52 1.88 16.97
N GLU A 37 15.76 1.40 17.08
CA GLU A 37 16.26 0.76 18.28
C GLU A 37 16.60 1.78 19.38
N GLU A 38 17.38 2.81 19.04
CA GLU A 38 17.86 3.79 20.01
C GLU A 38 16.77 4.77 20.47
N LYS A 39 15.76 5.01 19.62
CA LYS A 39 14.64 5.92 19.91
C LYS A 39 13.34 5.20 20.27
N LYS A 40 13.40 3.91 20.53
CA LYS A 40 12.24 3.10 20.89
C LYS A 40 11.44 3.71 22.03
N GLN A 41 12.10 4.06 23.15
CA GLN A 41 11.42 4.63 24.33
C GLN A 41 10.82 6.01 24.01
N ASP A 42 11.54 6.86 23.27
CA ASP A 42 11.04 8.16 22.82
C ASP A 42 9.78 8.02 21.94
N ILE A 43 9.74 6.99 21.07
CA ILE A 43 8.59 6.68 20.22
C ILE A 43 7.39 6.25 21.05
N LEU A 44 7.59 5.35 22.04
CA LEU A 44 6.54 4.93 22.95
C LEU A 44 5.91 6.10 23.69
N GLU A 45 6.75 7.00 24.25
CA GLU A 45 6.30 8.19 24.99
C GLU A 45 5.58 9.19 24.08
N ALA A 46 6.12 9.48 22.90
CA ALA A 46 5.52 10.43 21.97
C ALA A 46 4.14 9.96 21.48
N THR A 47 4.00 8.68 21.13
CA THR A 47 2.71 8.10 20.72
C THR A 47 1.70 8.04 21.86
N ALA A 48 2.13 7.76 23.08
CA ALA A 48 1.28 7.81 24.25
C ALA A 48 0.76 9.23 24.51
N LEU A 49 1.60 10.25 24.37
CA LEU A 49 1.21 11.65 24.52
C LEU A 49 0.22 12.12 23.45
N ASP A 50 0.38 11.64 22.21
CA ASP A 50 -0.49 12.04 21.09
C ASP A 50 -1.87 11.35 21.12
N MET A 51 -1.91 10.04 21.44
CA MET A 51 -3.12 9.21 21.28
C MET A 51 -3.41 8.29 22.47
N GLY A 52 -2.64 8.35 23.55
CA GLY A 52 -2.78 7.36 24.63
C GLY A 52 -2.58 5.91 24.13
N LYS A 53 -1.81 5.72 23.05
CA LYS A 53 -1.62 4.40 22.45
C LYS A 53 -0.85 3.48 23.40
N PRO A 54 -1.37 2.28 23.72
CA PRO A 54 -0.68 1.34 24.60
C PRO A 54 0.72 0.99 24.09
N PRO A 55 1.75 0.88 24.96
CA PRO A 55 3.11 0.53 24.53
C PRO A 55 3.17 -0.78 23.72
N PHE A 56 2.37 -1.77 24.07
CA PHE A 56 2.30 -3.03 23.33
C PHE A 56 1.80 -2.82 21.88
N GLU A 57 0.76 -1.99 21.71
CA GLU A 57 0.27 -1.67 20.36
C GLU A 57 1.30 -0.89 19.53
N VAL A 58 2.06 0.02 20.16
CA VAL A 58 3.14 0.76 19.49
C VAL A 58 4.26 -0.20 19.07
N GLU A 59 4.69 -1.08 19.96
CA GLU A 59 5.72 -2.08 19.64
C GLU A 59 5.28 -2.96 18.47
N LEU A 60 4.05 -3.46 18.50
CA LEU A 60 3.53 -4.36 17.47
C LEU A 60 3.33 -3.67 16.12
N SER A 61 2.66 -2.51 16.11
CA SER A 61 2.15 -1.88 14.88
C SER A 61 3.04 -0.79 14.29
N GLU A 62 3.98 -0.26 15.07
CA GLU A 62 4.89 0.80 14.61
C GLU A 62 6.32 0.26 14.46
N ILE A 63 6.88 -0.32 15.52
CA ILE A 63 8.29 -0.70 15.57
C ILE A 63 8.55 -2.05 14.90
N SER A 64 7.80 -3.09 15.30
CA SER A 64 8.01 -4.44 14.77
C SER A 64 7.72 -4.55 13.29
N ILE A 65 6.69 -3.87 12.79
CA ILE A 65 6.40 -3.83 11.35
C ILE A 65 7.52 -3.13 10.58
N CYS A 66 7.99 -1.97 11.06
CA CYS A 66 9.12 -1.28 10.44
C CYS A 66 10.38 -2.15 10.41
N ARG A 67 10.67 -2.86 11.51
CA ARG A 67 11.83 -3.75 11.61
C ARG A 67 11.71 -4.94 10.64
N SER A 68 10.51 -5.51 10.51
CA SER A 68 10.24 -6.59 9.56
C SER A 68 10.45 -6.14 8.11
N GLU A 69 9.90 -4.98 7.72
CA GLU A 69 10.09 -4.40 6.39
C GLU A 69 11.56 -4.08 6.10
N LEU A 70 12.26 -3.48 7.06
CA LEU A 70 13.68 -3.17 6.97
C LEU A 70 14.52 -4.42 6.70
N ASN A 71 14.34 -5.47 7.50
CA ASN A 71 15.07 -6.72 7.36
C ASN A 71 14.76 -7.40 6.02
N HIS A 72 13.48 -7.38 5.61
CA HIS A 72 13.08 -7.92 4.32
C HIS A 72 13.75 -7.18 3.16
N MET A 73 13.83 -5.85 3.21
CA MET A 73 14.53 -5.05 2.20
C MET A 73 16.03 -5.32 2.18
N LEU A 74 16.70 -5.30 3.33
CA LEU A 74 18.13 -5.56 3.43
C LEU A 74 18.51 -6.96 2.90
N ASN A 75 17.69 -7.97 3.19
CA ASN A 75 17.91 -9.34 2.71
C ASN A 75 17.73 -9.49 1.20
N ASN A 76 16.97 -8.61 0.53
CA ASN A 76 16.60 -8.78 -0.86
C ASN A 76 17.11 -7.67 -1.80
N LEU A 77 17.61 -6.54 -1.28
CA LEU A 77 17.98 -5.37 -2.06
C LEU A 77 18.92 -5.69 -3.21
N GLY A 78 19.97 -6.47 -2.95
CA GLY A 78 20.93 -6.87 -3.98
C GLY A 78 20.32 -7.68 -5.13
N THR A 79 19.22 -8.39 -4.87
CA THR A 79 18.47 -9.11 -5.90
C THR A 79 17.54 -8.19 -6.67
N TRP A 80 16.84 -7.29 -5.97
CA TRP A 80 15.89 -6.35 -6.60
C TRP A 80 16.56 -5.31 -7.50
N MET A 81 17.80 -4.94 -7.18
CA MET A 81 18.60 -3.98 -7.95
C MET A 81 19.16 -4.55 -9.26
N LYS A 82 19.17 -5.89 -9.42
CA LYS A 82 19.67 -6.51 -10.66
C LYS A 82 18.80 -6.17 -11.86
N ASP A 83 19.45 -6.02 -13.01
CA ASP A 83 18.73 -5.92 -14.29
C ASP A 83 17.90 -7.18 -14.53
N GLU A 84 16.64 -6.99 -14.85
CA GLU A 84 15.70 -8.07 -15.17
C GLU A 84 15.79 -8.38 -16.67
N HIS A 85 16.50 -9.43 -17.02
CA HIS A 85 16.63 -9.86 -18.41
C HIS A 85 15.31 -10.39 -18.92
N VAL A 86 14.84 -9.85 -20.04
CA VAL A 86 13.58 -10.25 -20.66
C VAL A 86 13.77 -11.41 -21.62
N GLU A 87 12.75 -12.28 -21.70
CA GLU A 87 12.72 -13.33 -22.71
C GLU A 87 12.66 -12.69 -24.09
N LYS A 88 13.55 -13.15 -24.97
CA LYS A 88 13.55 -12.79 -26.38
C LYS A 88 12.66 -13.80 -27.12
N ASN A 89 11.79 -13.32 -27.99
CA ASN A 89 10.91 -14.19 -28.75
C ASN A 89 11.75 -15.15 -29.64
N TRP A 90 11.65 -16.44 -29.36
CA TRP A 90 12.26 -17.48 -30.18
C TRP A 90 11.38 -17.72 -31.40
N VAL A 91 11.78 -17.26 -32.58
CA VAL A 91 11.19 -17.77 -33.80
C VAL A 91 11.82 -19.14 -34.05
N ARG A 92 11.05 -20.21 -33.82
CA ARG A 92 11.35 -21.51 -34.42
C ARG A 92 11.19 -21.36 -35.95
N GLY A 93 12.20 -20.82 -36.59
CA GLY A 93 12.30 -20.79 -38.03
C GLY A 93 12.80 -22.16 -38.51
N ARG A 94 11.96 -22.93 -39.15
CA ARG A 94 12.47 -23.91 -40.15
C ARG A 94 13.32 -23.10 -41.14
N GLY A 95 14.48 -23.59 -41.52
CA GLY A 95 15.56 -22.98 -42.27
C GLY A 95 15.31 -22.15 -43.53
N TRP A 96 14.45 -21.14 -43.45
CA TRP A 96 14.02 -20.32 -44.56
C TRP A 96 15.01 -19.21 -44.98
N LEU A 97 15.94 -18.84 -44.16
CA LEU A 97 16.84 -17.70 -44.45
C LEU A 97 18.03 -18.07 -45.34
N ARG A 98 18.42 -19.32 -45.39
CA ARG A 98 19.54 -19.75 -46.23
C ARG A 98 19.09 -19.95 -47.72
N ASP A 99 17.82 -20.38 -47.90
CA ASP A 99 17.28 -20.69 -49.24
C ASP A 99 16.81 -19.44 -50.00
N ILE A 100 16.56 -18.34 -49.33
CA ILE A 100 16.17 -17.07 -49.95
C ILE A 100 17.37 -16.33 -50.55
N TRP A 101 18.58 -16.59 -50.09
CA TRP A 101 19.78 -15.91 -50.59
C TRP A 101 20.46 -16.62 -51.76
N ASP A 102 20.37 -17.96 -51.82
CA ASP A 102 21.10 -18.76 -52.81
C ASP A 102 20.26 -19.38 -53.93
N GLY A 103 18.94 -19.20 -53.97
CA GLY A 103 18.07 -19.64 -55.08
C GLY A 103 18.07 -21.17 -55.36
N LYS A 104 18.40 -22.01 -54.38
CA LYS A 104 18.44 -23.47 -54.52
C LYS A 104 17.54 -24.21 -53.55
N HIS A 105 17.04 -25.33 -54.02
CA HIS A 105 15.97 -26.20 -53.46
C HIS A 105 16.16 -26.64 -51.99
N MET A 106 15.02 -26.73 -51.30
CA MET A 106 14.79 -27.07 -49.90
C MET A 106 15.39 -28.39 -49.44
N SER A 107 16.23 -28.37 -48.41
CA SER A 107 16.44 -29.50 -47.51
C SER A 107 15.94 -29.15 -46.09
N LEU A 108 15.05 -29.98 -45.57
CA LEU A 108 14.37 -29.79 -44.26
C LEU A 108 15.30 -30.17 -43.08
N THR A 109 16.19 -29.30 -42.71
CA THR A 109 16.86 -29.39 -41.39
C THR A 109 16.39 -28.25 -40.52
N PRO A 110 15.99 -28.49 -39.23
CA PRO A 110 15.59 -27.42 -38.34
C PRO A 110 16.85 -26.63 -37.91
N SER A 111 17.14 -25.52 -38.59
CA SER A 111 18.14 -24.56 -38.12
C SER A 111 17.44 -23.47 -37.36
N PHE A 112 17.87 -23.24 -36.12
CA PHE A 112 17.47 -22.08 -35.32
C PHE A 112 18.07 -20.83 -35.96
N THR A 113 17.22 -20.00 -36.60
CA THR A 113 17.65 -18.65 -36.98
C THR A 113 17.47 -17.72 -35.77
N PRO A 114 18.58 -17.12 -35.28
CA PRO A 114 18.45 -16.11 -34.25
C PRO A 114 17.65 -14.91 -34.78
N GLN A 115 16.67 -14.43 -33.99
CA GLN A 115 16.11 -13.11 -34.28
C GLN A 115 17.24 -12.09 -34.36
N ALA A 116 17.05 -11.02 -35.15
CA ALA A 116 18.01 -9.93 -35.26
C ALA A 116 18.43 -9.34 -33.89
N THR A 117 17.60 -9.51 -32.87
CA THR A 117 17.84 -9.05 -31.47
C THR A 117 18.39 -10.13 -30.54
N GLN A 118 18.56 -11.38 -30.95
CA GLN A 118 19.05 -12.46 -30.05
C GLN A 118 20.48 -12.24 -29.56
N LEU A 119 21.28 -11.58 -30.35
CA LEU A 119 22.65 -11.22 -30.03
C LEU A 119 22.75 -9.92 -29.25
N ASP A 120 21.63 -9.24 -29.05
CA ASP A 120 21.54 -8.00 -28.29
C ASP A 120 21.17 -8.30 -26.83
N SER A 121 21.55 -7.44 -25.90
CA SER A 121 21.12 -7.54 -24.50
C SER A 121 19.86 -6.70 -24.29
N ALA A 122 18.77 -7.35 -23.84
CA ALA A 122 17.52 -6.68 -23.52
C ALA A 122 17.15 -6.93 -22.05
N PHE A 123 16.89 -5.86 -21.32
CA PHE A 123 16.60 -5.94 -19.90
C PHE A 123 15.75 -4.74 -19.42
N ILE A 124 15.16 -4.89 -18.24
CA ILE A 124 14.51 -3.83 -17.51
C ILE A 124 15.42 -3.44 -16.35
N ARG A 125 15.78 -2.15 -16.28
CA ARG A 125 16.53 -1.57 -15.17
C ARG A 125 15.60 -0.81 -14.26
N LYS A 126 15.76 -1.02 -12.95
CA LYS A 126 15.01 -0.27 -11.93
C LYS A 126 15.80 1.00 -11.59
N ASP A 127 15.40 2.13 -12.18
CA ASP A 127 16.03 3.43 -11.93
C ASP A 127 15.24 4.21 -10.86
N PRO A 128 15.91 4.90 -9.90
CA PRO A 128 15.21 5.80 -8.98
C PRO A 128 14.55 6.96 -9.73
N TYR A 129 13.38 7.41 -9.25
CA TYR A 129 12.69 8.57 -9.82
C TYR A 129 13.48 9.87 -9.66
N GLY A 130 14.01 10.14 -8.47
CA GLY A 130 14.75 11.37 -8.18
C GLY A 130 14.53 11.88 -6.77
N VAL A 131 13.82 13.00 -6.63
CA VAL A 131 13.41 13.57 -5.36
C VAL A 131 11.96 13.22 -5.10
N VAL A 132 11.72 12.48 -4.03
CA VAL A 132 10.42 11.96 -3.62
C VAL A 132 9.88 12.77 -2.44
N LEU A 133 8.58 13.03 -2.41
CA LEU A 133 7.89 13.56 -1.23
C LEU A 133 7.08 12.43 -0.59
N ILE A 134 7.26 12.23 0.72
CA ILE A 134 6.46 11.32 1.54
C ILE A 134 5.70 12.14 2.58
N ILE A 135 4.36 12.04 2.55
CA ILE A 135 3.46 12.68 3.51
C ILE A 135 2.81 11.59 4.35
N GLY A 136 3.18 11.51 5.63
CA GLY A 136 2.68 10.52 6.57
C GLY A 136 1.44 11.00 7.32
N PRO A 137 0.57 10.07 7.77
CA PRO A 137 -0.59 10.33 8.59
C PRO A 137 -0.25 10.33 10.08
N TRP A 138 -1.25 10.58 10.91
CA TRP A 138 -1.11 10.66 12.36
C TRP A 138 -1.44 9.36 13.11
N ASN A 139 -2.16 8.41 12.50
CA ASN A 139 -2.69 7.24 13.21
C ASN A 139 -1.64 6.14 13.48
N TYR A 140 -0.71 5.95 12.57
CA TYR A 140 0.51 5.14 12.72
C TYR A 140 1.69 5.98 12.23
N PRO A 141 2.07 7.02 12.99
CA PRO A 141 2.93 8.09 12.49
C PRO A 141 4.38 7.66 12.24
N ILE A 142 4.84 6.58 12.83
CA ILE A 142 6.17 6.00 12.59
C ILE A 142 6.11 5.00 11.42
N ASN A 143 5.23 3.99 11.49
CA ASN A 143 5.12 2.96 10.48
C ASN A 143 4.79 3.55 9.10
N LEU A 144 3.71 4.34 9.00
CA LEU A 144 3.23 4.88 7.73
C LEU A 144 4.09 6.02 7.16
N LEU A 145 5.12 6.42 7.88
CA LEU A 145 6.17 7.34 7.42
C LEU A 145 7.44 6.58 7.02
N LEU A 146 7.92 5.66 7.88
CA LEU A 146 9.20 5.00 7.68
C LEU A 146 9.16 3.87 6.67
N VAL A 147 8.08 3.11 6.56
CA VAL A 147 7.98 2.02 5.57
C VAL A 147 8.05 2.55 4.13
N PRO A 148 7.30 3.59 3.74
CA PRO A 148 7.51 4.24 2.44
C PRO A 148 8.92 4.82 2.27
N LEU A 149 9.48 5.43 3.33
CA LEU A 149 10.84 5.97 3.32
C LEU A 149 11.88 4.88 3.04
N MET A 150 11.76 3.71 3.67
CA MET A 150 12.63 2.56 3.41
C MET A 150 12.57 2.16 1.93
N GLY A 151 11.38 2.11 1.35
CA GLY A 151 11.19 1.82 -0.07
C GLY A 151 11.86 2.85 -0.98
N ALA A 152 11.72 4.13 -0.68
CA ALA A 152 12.35 5.22 -1.43
C ALA A 152 13.88 5.19 -1.35
N ILE A 153 14.45 4.91 -0.16
CA ILE A 153 15.90 4.72 0.05
C ILE A 153 16.39 3.50 -0.73
N ALA A 154 15.72 2.36 -0.59
CA ALA A 154 16.07 1.12 -1.28
C ALA A 154 16.12 1.31 -2.81
N ALA A 155 15.20 2.08 -3.37
CA ALA A 155 15.17 2.41 -4.79
C ALA A 155 16.24 3.44 -5.21
N GLY A 156 16.86 4.17 -4.27
CA GLY A 156 17.94 5.12 -4.54
C GLY A 156 17.49 6.56 -4.77
N ASN A 157 16.38 6.97 -4.15
CA ASN A 157 15.87 8.34 -4.22
C ASN A 157 16.42 9.22 -3.09
N CYS A 158 16.40 10.53 -3.30
CA CYS A 158 16.42 11.53 -2.24
C CYS A 158 14.98 11.79 -1.78
N VAL A 159 14.77 12.13 -0.51
CA VAL A 159 13.42 12.21 0.06
C VAL A 159 13.21 13.45 0.92
N VAL A 160 12.08 14.13 0.67
CA VAL A 160 11.48 15.07 1.60
C VAL A 160 10.43 14.32 2.42
N ILE A 161 10.54 14.36 3.73
CA ILE A 161 9.75 13.60 4.69
C ILE A 161 8.89 14.57 5.47
N LYS A 162 7.57 14.45 5.32
CA LYS A 162 6.62 15.30 6.04
C LYS A 162 5.76 14.45 6.99
N PRO A 163 6.09 14.39 8.30
CA PRO A 163 5.22 13.79 9.31
C PRO A 163 3.92 14.59 9.47
N SER A 164 2.95 14.03 10.20
CA SER A 164 1.69 14.73 10.44
C SER A 164 1.76 15.68 11.61
N GLU A 165 1.32 16.91 11.40
CA GLU A 165 1.19 17.97 12.42
C GLU A 165 0.12 17.64 13.49
N ILE A 166 -0.73 16.66 13.24
CA ILE A 166 -1.78 16.22 14.19
C ILE A 166 -1.16 15.39 15.32
N SER A 167 -0.17 14.54 15.00
CA SER A 167 0.63 13.80 15.99
C SER A 167 1.88 14.61 16.37
N ARG A 168 1.68 15.68 17.12
CA ARG A 168 2.68 16.72 17.39
C ARG A 168 3.94 16.22 18.07
N ASN A 169 3.81 15.29 19.01
CA ASN A 169 4.96 14.77 19.74
C ASN A 169 5.81 13.86 18.86
N VAL A 170 5.18 13.02 18.03
CA VAL A 170 5.90 12.21 17.05
C VAL A 170 6.49 13.08 15.93
N GLU A 171 5.77 14.08 15.42
CA GLU A 171 6.31 15.03 14.43
C GLU A 171 7.60 15.67 14.95
N ARG A 172 7.59 16.19 16.20
CA ARG A 172 8.76 16.80 16.82
C ARG A 172 9.91 15.81 16.96
N LEU A 173 9.63 14.59 17.47
CA LEU A 173 10.64 13.54 17.60
C LEU A 173 11.31 13.23 16.26
N VAL A 174 10.52 13.03 15.21
CA VAL A 174 11.03 12.76 13.86
C VAL A 174 11.86 13.94 13.34
N ALA A 175 11.37 15.17 13.47
CA ALA A 175 12.06 16.37 12.99
C ALA A 175 13.40 16.61 13.68
N GLU A 176 13.49 16.36 14.98
CA GLU A 176 14.71 16.60 15.77
C GLU A 176 15.72 15.45 15.66
N MET A 177 15.24 14.20 15.59
CA MET A 177 16.11 13.03 15.71
C MET A 177 16.45 12.36 14.38
N LEU A 178 15.49 12.19 13.48
CA LEU A 178 15.74 11.47 12.23
C LEU A 178 16.90 12.06 11.39
N PRO A 179 17.07 13.41 11.30
CA PRO A 179 18.21 14.00 10.59
C PRO A 179 19.59 13.75 11.23
N ARG A 180 19.64 13.15 12.42
CA ARG A 180 20.91 12.75 13.07
C ARG A 180 21.39 11.38 12.60
N TYR A 181 20.52 10.58 12.00
CA TYR A 181 20.80 9.24 11.49
C TYR A 181 21.00 9.25 9.99
N LEU A 182 20.17 9.99 9.25
CA LEU A 182 20.18 10.02 7.79
C LEU A 182 21.11 11.11 7.23
N ASP A 183 21.60 10.88 6.04
CA ASP A 183 22.40 11.83 5.28
C ASP A 183 21.58 13.07 4.90
N LYS A 184 21.95 14.22 5.46
CA LYS A 184 21.24 15.51 5.28
C LYS A 184 21.30 16.09 3.87
N ASP A 185 22.22 15.61 3.03
CA ASP A 185 22.29 16.02 1.62
C ASP A 185 21.18 15.36 0.78
N CYS A 186 20.70 14.20 1.22
CA CYS A 186 19.74 13.38 0.48
C CYS A 186 18.36 13.26 1.16
N PHE A 187 18.28 13.52 2.48
CA PHE A 187 17.06 13.34 3.25
C PHE A 187 16.78 14.58 4.11
N ALA A 188 15.55 15.07 4.03
CA ALA A 188 15.14 16.25 4.80
C ALA A 188 13.77 16.04 5.41
N VAL A 189 13.62 16.37 6.68
CA VAL A 189 12.32 16.41 7.38
C VAL A 189 11.78 17.83 7.32
N VAL A 190 10.52 17.96 6.92
CA VAL A 190 9.78 19.23 6.87
C VAL A 190 8.55 19.10 7.76
N THR A 191 8.48 19.94 8.79
CA THR A 191 7.28 20.13 9.60
C THR A 191 6.41 21.20 8.95
N ALA A 192 5.15 20.89 8.70
CA ALA A 192 4.28 21.77 7.96
C ALA A 192 2.81 21.52 8.30
N GLY A 193 2.07 22.58 8.55
CA GLY A 193 0.61 22.57 8.62
C GLY A 193 -0.02 22.55 7.24
N VAL A 194 -1.34 22.77 7.17
CA VAL A 194 -2.10 22.67 5.91
C VAL A 194 -1.59 23.68 4.85
N GLU A 195 -1.37 24.92 5.25
CA GLU A 195 -0.94 25.97 4.32
C GLU A 195 0.47 25.72 3.78
N GLU A 196 1.41 25.38 4.67
CA GLU A 196 2.80 25.10 4.30
C GLU A 196 2.89 23.83 3.45
N THR A 197 2.07 22.79 3.74
CA THR A 197 1.98 21.59 2.91
C THR A 197 1.47 21.92 1.50
N THR A 198 0.48 22.81 1.39
CA THR A 198 0.01 23.28 0.10
C THR A 198 1.12 23.96 -0.70
N ARG A 199 1.92 24.83 -0.03
CA ARG A 199 3.10 25.48 -0.67
C ARG A 199 4.20 24.47 -1.01
N LEU A 200 4.41 23.45 -0.17
CA LEU A 200 5.36 22.36 -0.44
C LEU A 200 5.00 21.63 -1.74
N LEU A 201 3.71 21.35 -1.96
CA LEU A 201 3.18 20.68 -3.15
C LEU A 201 3.27 21.52 -4.44
N GLU A 202 3.58 22.82 -4.37
CA GLU A 202 3.87 23.65 -5.55
C GLU A 202 5.21 23.30 -6.19
N ASN A 203 6.13 22.68 -5.43
CA ASN A 203 7.42 22.24 -5.96
C ASN A 203 7.29 20.98 -6.81
N LYS A 204 8.16 20.88 -7.82
CA LYS A 204 8.24 19.68 -8.65
C LYS A 204 8.98 18.58 -7.92
N PHE A 205 8.25 17.56 -7.50
CA PHE A 205 8.78 16.26 -7.07
C PHE A 205 8.74 15.27 -8.25
N ASP A 206 9.54 14.22 -8.16
CA ASP A 206 9.57 13.16 -9.17
C ASP A 206 8.65 11.99 -8.83
N TYR A 207 8.24 11.90 -7.56
CA TYR A 207 7.21 11.01 -7.04
C TYR A 207 6.62 11.57 -5.74
N ILE A 208 5.33 11.32 -5.49
CA ILE A 208 4.68 11.67 -4.22
C ILE A 208 4.00 10.42 -3.66
N PHE A 209 4.30 10.11 -2.39
CA PHE A 209 3.62 9.08 -1.61
C PHE A 209 2.82 9.76 -0.50
N PHE A 210 1.53 9.55 -0.50
CA PHE A 210 0.60 10.16 0.46
C PHE A 210 -0.26 9.10 1.13
N THR A 211 -0.36 9.17 2.46
CA THR A 211 -1.31 8.39 3.26
C THR A 211 -2.21 9.35 4.04
N GLY A 212 -3.52 9.19 3.90
CA GLY A 212 -4.50 10.04 4.60
C GLY A 212 -5.91 9.90 4.05
N SER A 213 -6.74 10.95 4.20
CA SER A 213 -8.13 10.91 3.77
C SER A 213 -8.30 11.03 2.25
N PRO A 214 -9.38 10.47 1.67
CA PRO A 214 -9.68 10.61 0.24
C PRO A 214 -9.82 12.06 -0.24
N SER A 215 -10.32 12.96 0.61
CA SER A 215 -10.45 14.38 0.29
C SER A 215 -9.10 15.06 0.11
N VAL A 216 -8.15 14.81 1.00
CA VAL A 216 -6.78 15.34 0.90
C VAL A 216 -6.01 14.65 -0.23
N GLY A 217 -6.22 13.34 -0.42
CA GLY A 217 -5.61 12.59 -1.53
C GLY A 217 -5.92 13.19 -2.90
N ARG A 218 -7.16 13.65 -3.11
CA ARG A 218 -7.54 14.38 -4.34
C ARG A 218 -6.79 15.70 -4.51
N ILE A 219 -6.58 16.44 -3.42
CA ILE A 219 -5.78 17.69 -3.45
C ILE A 219 -4.34 17.40 -3.83
N VAL A 220 -3.74 16.38 -3.23
CA VAL A 220 -2.36 15.95 -3.53
C VAL A 220 -2.24 15.52 -5.00
N MET A 221 -3.18 14.72 -5.48
CA MET A 221 -3.20 14.26 -6.87
C MET A 221 -3.35 15.43 -7.87
N ALA A 222 -4.21 16.40 -7.55
CA ALA A 222 -4.40 17.59 -8.38
C ALA A 222 -3.12 18.47 -8.42
N ALA A 223 -2.42 18.61 -7.29
CA ALA A 223 -1.15 19.30 -7.22
C ALA A 223 -0.06 18.59 -8.06
N ALA A 224 0.06 17.27 -7.90
CA ALA A 224 1.00 16.44 -8.66
C ALA A 224 0.77 16.50 -10.18
N ALA A 225 -0.49 16.59 -10.61
CA ALA A 225 -0.86 16.69 -12.02
C ALA A 225 -0.26 17.91 -12.73
N LYS A 226 -0.02 19.02 -12.03
CA LYS A 226 0.62 20.23 -12.59
C LYS A 226 2.03 19.94 -13.12
N HIS A 227 2.71 18.97 -12.54
CA HIS A 227 4.07 18.58 -12.88
C HIS A 227 4.17 17.21 -13.55
N LEU A 228 3.03 16.55 -13.83
CA LEU A 228 2.95 15.16 -14.30
C LEU A 228 3.68 14.19 -13.35
N THR A 229 3.66 14.49 -12.06
CA THR A 229 4.31 13.67 -11.02
C THR A 229 3.44 12.44 -10.70
N PRO A 230 3.98 11.22 -10.79
CA PRO A 230 3.27 10.04 -10.37
C PRO A 230 3.05 10.03 -8.85
N VAL A 231 1.94 9.40 -8.43
CA VAL A 231 1.55 9.36 -7.03
C VAL A 231 1.17 7.95 -6.59
N THR A 232 1.47 7.63 -5.33
CA THR A 232 0.78 6.58 -4.57
C THR A 232 -0.09 7.24 -3.52
N LEU A 233 -1.35 6.83 -3.47
CA LEU A 233 -2.34 7.32 -2.52
C LEU A 233 -2.84 6.14 -1.69
N GLU A 234 -2.51 6.13 -0.40
CA GLU A 234 -3.03 5.19 0.58
C GLU A 234 -4.14 5.88 1.37
N LEU A 235 -5.36 5.54 1.05
CA LEU A 235 -6.55 6.22 1.56
C LEU A 235 -7.34 5.28 2.46
N GLY A 236 -8.43 5.76 3.03
CA GLY A 236 -9.33 4.96 3.83
C GLY A 236 -10.55 4.48 3.05
N GLY A 237 -11.47 3.84 3.76
CA GLY A 237 -12.72 3.38 3.18
C GLY A 237 -13.62 2.67 4.19
N LYS A 238 -14.83 2.32 3.74
CA LYS A 238 -15.79 1.54 4.52
C LYS A 238 -15.51 0.06 4.33
N ASN A 239 -14.67 -0.52 5.18
CA ASN A 239 -14.26 -1.92 5.10
C ASN A 239 -15.36 -2.86 5.61
N PRO A 240 -15.98 -3.66 4.75
CA PRO A 240 -16.99 -4.62 5.16
C PRO A 240 -16.38 -5.84 5.84
N CYS A 241 -17.11 -6.40 6.79
CA CYS A 241 -16.82 -7.69 7.41
C CYS A 241 -18.07 -8.56 7.31
N TYR A 242 -18.11 -9.48 6.37
CA TYR A 242 -19.20 -10.45 6.25
C TYR A 242 -18.94 -11.66 7.15
N VAL A 243 -19.94 -12.02 7.95
CA VAL A 243 -19.90 -13.17 8.87
C VAL A 243 -21.02 -14.13 8.48
N SER A 244 -20.66 -15.35 8.07
CA SER A 244 -21.60 -16.39 7.72
C SER A 244 -22.03 -17.20 8.95
N ASP A 245 -23.22 -17.83 8.88
CA ASP A 245 -23.84 -18.53 10.02
C ASP A 245 -23.08 -19.79 10.50
N ASN A 246 -22.12 -20.27 9.71
CA ASN A 246 -21.36 -21.48 10.00
C ASN A 246 -20.02 -21.22 10.72
N CYS A 247 -19.82 -20.03 11.27
CA CYS A 247 -18.60 -19.64 11.95
C CYS A 247 -18.61 -20.02 13.44
N ASN A 248 -17.41 -20.15 14.01
CA ASN A 248 -17.24 -20.14 15.46
C ASN A 248 -17.39 -18.69 15.96
N VAL A 249 -18.49 -18.43 16.64
CA VAL A 249 -18.92 -17.09 17.07
C VAL A 249 -17.88 -16.44 18.00
N GLN A 250 -17.30 -17.20 18.93
CA GLN A 250 -16.29 -16.67 19.87
C GLN A 250 -15.02 -16.21 19.13
N ASN A 251 -14.54 -17.01 18.18
CA ASN A 251 -13.38 -16.63 17.38
C ASN A 251 -13.65 -15.37 16.52
N VAL A 252 -14.83 -15.30 15.91
CA VAL A 252 -15.24 -14.13 15.13
C VAL A 252 -15.27 -12.89 16.01
N ALA A 253 -15.95 -12.97 17.17
CA ALA A 253 -16.07 -11.85 18.10
C ALA A 253 -14.71 -11.32 18.55
N ARG A 254 -13.77 -12.19 18.92
CA ARG A 254 -12.42 -11.79 19.33
C ARG A 254 -11.64 -11.12 18.20
N ARG A 255 -11.66 -11.69 17.00
CA ARG A 255 -10.92 -11.16 15.85
C ARG A 255 -11.51 -9.84 15.32
N VAL A 256 -12.83 -9.73 15.31
CA VAL A 256 -13.51 -8.50 14.88
C VAL A 256 -13.36 -7.41 15.95
N ALA A 257 -13.55 -7.71 17.25
CA ALA A 257 -13.33 -6.76 18.33
C ALA A 257 -11.91 -6.25 18.35
N TRP A 258 -10.91 -7.12 18.24
CA TRP A 258 -9.52 -6.72 18.16
C TRP A 258 -9.26 -5.80 16.96
N GLY A 259 -9.70 -6.19 15.76
CA GLY A 259 -9.50 -5.41 14.55
C GLY A 259 -10.22 -4.06 14.55
N ARG A 260 -11.40 -3.97 15.19
CA ARG A 260 -12.14 -2.71 15.28
C ARG A 260 -11.59 -1.77 16.36
N PHE A 261 -11.19 -2.30 17.51
CA PHE A 261 -10.87 -1.49 18.69
C PHE A 261 -9.38 -1.23 18.89
N PHE A 262 -8.51 -1.94 18.19
CA PHE A 262 -7.08 -1.66 18.09
C PHE A 262 -6.86 -0.19 17.69
N ASN A 263 -5.96 0.53 18.38
CA ASN A 263 -5.73 1.96 18.19
C ASN A 263 -7.02 2.81 18.32
N ALA A 264 -7.96 2.41 19.18
CA ALA A 264 -9.30 3.01 19.31
C ALA A 264 -10.05 3.12 17.96
N GLY A 265 -9.85 2.16 17.06
CA GLY A 265 -10.49 2.13 15.74
C GLY A 265 -9.92 3.09 14.71
N GLN A 266 -8.85 3.80 15.03
CA GLN A 266 -8.19 4.77 14.15
C GLN A 266 -7.23 4.06 13.17
N THR A 267 -7.76 3.13 12.39
CA THR A 267 -7.01 2.21 11.53
C THR A 267 -7.70 2.09 10.18
N CYS A 268 -7.00 2.40 9.09
CA CYS A 268 -7.54 2.41 7.72
C CYS A 268 -8.05 1.03 7.25
N VAL A 269 -7.54 -0.05 7.82
CA VAL A 269 -7.95 -1.44 7.55
C VAL A 269 -8.85 -2.04 8.63
N ALA A 270 -9.28 -1.27 9.63
CA ALA A 270 -10.24 -1.77 10.62
C ALA A 270 -11.54 -2.20 9.94
N PRO A 271 -12.18 -3.32 10.35
CA PRO A 271 -13.52 -3.64 9.91
C PRO A 271 -14.46 -2.50 10.31
N ASP A 272 -15.06 -1.83 9.32
CA ASP A 272 -15.79 -0.60 9.54
C ASP A 272 -17.29 -0.85 9.79
N TYR A 273 -17.79 -2.00 9.36
CA TYR A 273 -19.11 -2.52 9.65
C TYR A 273 -19.19 -4.04 9.45
N VAL A 274 -20.14 -4.68 10.12
CA VAL A 274 -20.41 -6.12 9.99
C VAL A 274 -21.69 -6.33 9.19
N LEU A 275 -21.68 -7.30 8.28
CA LEU A 275 -22.83 -7.86 7.59
C LEU A 275 -23.03 -9.31 8.05
N CYS A 276 -24.19 -9.65 8.59
CA CYS A 276 -24.52 -11.00 9.01
C CYS A 276 -26.04 -11.22 9.03
N SER A 277 -26.48 -12.46 9.24
CA SER A 277 -27.89 -12.75 9.49
C SER A 277 -28.35 -12.19 10.85
N LEU A 278 -29.66 -12.02 11.04
CA LEU A 278 -30.21 -11.64 12.34
C LEU A 278 -29.85 -12.68 13.42
N GLU A 279 -29.93 -13.97 13.11
CA GLU A 279 -29.55 -15.05 14.01
C GLU A 279 -28.06 -14.96 14.43
N MET A 280 -27.18 -14.66 13.48
CA MET A 280 -25.76 -14.46 13.78
C MET A 280 -25.55 -13.19 14.62
N GLN A 281 -26.26 -12.11 14.37
CA GLN A 281 -26.20 -10.89 15.18
C GLN A 281 -26.55 -11.19 16.65
N GLU A 282 -27.64 -11.93 16.90
CA GLU A 282 -28.07 -12.31 18.25
C GLU A 282 -27.01 -13.12 19.00
N LYS A 283 -26.30 -14.00 18.29
CA LYS A 283 -25.19 -14.80 18.86
C LYS A 283 -23.90 -13.97 19.03
N LEU A 284 -23.63 -13.06 18.11
CA LEU A 284 -22.39 -12.28 18.08
C LEU A 284 -22.36 -11.19 19.16
N LEU A 285 -23.49 -10.58 19.49
CA LEU A 285 -23.56 -9.50 20.49
C LEU A 285 -23.03 -9.91 21.88
N PRO A 286 -23.50 -11.01 22.50
CA PRO A 286 -22.94 -11.44 23.79
C PRO A 286 -21.46 -11.81 23.69
N ALA A 287 -21.03 -12.46 22.59
CA ALA A 287 -19.65 -12.83 22.38
C ALA A 287 -18.73 -11.59 22.19
N LEU A 288 -19.19 -10.54 21.52
CA LEU A 288 -18.48 -9.26 21.41
C LEU A 288 -18.35 -8.60 22.79
N ARG A 289 -19.41 -8.61 23.61
CA ARG A 289 -19.36 -8.08 24.98
C ARG A 289 -18.34 -8.81 25.84
N GLU A 290 -18.30 -10.13 25.75
CA GLU A 290 -17.29 -10.95 26.43
C GLU A 290 -15.86 -10.62 25.96
N ALA A 291 -15.65 -10.53 24.65
CA ALA A 291 -14.33 -10.19 24.08
C ALA A 291 -13.87 -8.79 24.51
N ILE A 292 -14.74 -7.79 24.50
CA ILE A 292 -14.43 -6.41 24.95
C ILE A 292 -14.05 -6.43 26.44
N THR A 293 -14.83 -7.15 27.25
CA THR A 293 -14.55 -7.27 28.69
C THR A 293 -13.24 -8.00 28.96
N GLU A 294 -12.95 -9.05 28.21
CA GLU A 294 -11.68 -9.80 28.32
C GLU A 294 -10.49 -8.91 27.94
N PHE A 295 -10.60 -8.10 26.88
CA PHE A 295 -9.50 -7.29 26.36
C PHE A 295 -9.24 -6.03 27.22
N TYR A 296 -10.29 -5.39 27.68
CA TYR A 296 -10.20 -4.06 28.28
C TYR A 296 -10.75 -3.94 29.72
N GLY A 297 -11.23 -5.07 30.29
CA GLY A 297 -11.84 -5.09 31.61
C GLY A 297 -13.27 -4.57 31.61
N SER A 298 -13.84 -4.45 32.82
CA SER A 298 -15.23 -3.98 33.02
C SER A 298 -15.37 -2.48 32.78
N ASN A 299 -14.29 -1.70 32.88
CA ASN A 299 -14.22 -0.28 32.60
C ASN A 299 -13.10 0.00 31.59
N PRO A 300 -13.36 -0.02 30.28
CA PRO A 300 -12.35 0.23 29.26
C PRO A 300 -11.69 1.61 29.34
N GLN A 301 -12.34 2.60 29.94
CA GLN A 301 -11.75 3.93 30.14
C GLN A 301 -10.51 3.89 31.05
N GLU A 302 -10.47 3.00 32.02
CA GLU A 302 -9.34 2.80 32.93
C GLU A 302 -8.32 1.77 32.43
N SER A 303 -8.62 1.10 31.32
CA SER A 303 -7.72 0.09 30.77
C SER A 303 -6.43 0.72 30.24
N PRO A 304 -5.25 0.19 30.62
CA PRO A 304 -3.98 0.60 30.03
C PRO A 304 -3.82 0.14 28.59
N ASP A 305 -4.70 -0.77 28.12
CA ASP A 305 -4.63 -1.39 26.79
C ASP A 305 -5.60 -0.75 25.78
N PHE A 306 -6.23 0.39 26.14
CA PHE A 306 -7.16 1.07 25.25
C PHE A 306 -6.73 2.50 24.94
N ALA A 307 -6.53 2.81 23.66
CA ALA A 307 -6.09 4.10 23.18
C ALA A 307 -7.15 5.22 23.30
N ARG A 308 -6.80 6.43 22.90
CA ARG A 308 -7.67 7.62 22.86
C ARG A 308 -7.77 8.16 21.44
N ILE A 309 -8.80 8.97 21.21
CA ILE A 309 -8.92 9.71 19.94
C ILE A 309 -7.86 10.82 19.92
N VAL A 310 -7.22 11.01 18.76
CA VAL A 310 -6.02 11.83 18.62
C VAL A 310 -6.20 13.31 18.97
N GLY A 311 -7.38 13.88 18.76
CA GLY A 311 -7.63 15.30 19.01
C GLY A 311 -9.12 15.61 19.13
N ASP A 312 -9.43 16.82 19.59
CA ASP A 312 -10.80 17.24 19.91
C ASP A 312 -11.71 17.26 18.67
N LYS A 313 -11.19 17.69 17.54
CA LYS A 313 -11.95 17.70 16.27
C LYS A 313 -12.36 16.28 15.86
N GLN A 314 -11.46 15.32 15.95
CA GLN A 314 -11.72 13.92 15.63
C GLN A 314 -12.66 13.30 16.68
N PHE A 315 -12.47 13.64 17.95
CA PHE A 315 -13.36 13.21 19.04
C PHE A 315 -14.81 13.66 18.80
N GLN A 316 -15.02 14.95 18.51
CA GLN A 316 -16.35 15.48 18.23
C GLN A 316 -17.01 14.80 17.02
N ARG A 317 -16.24 14.56 15.97
CA ARG A 317 -16.73 13.84 14.78
C ARG A 317 -17.18 12.41 15.14
N VAL A 318 -16.36 11.66 15.85
CA VAL A 318 -16.66 10.27 16.24
C VAL A 318 -17.87 10.24 17.21
N GLN A 319 -17.91 11.17 18.17
CA GLN A 319 -19.03 11.29 19.11
C GLN A 319 -20.36 11.56 18.37
N ALA A 320 -20.34 12.39 17.35
CA ALA A 320 -21.53 12.69 16.55
C ALA A 320 -22.08 11.46 15.81
N LEU A 321 -21.25 10.48 15.48
CA LEU A 321 -21.67 9.23 14.83
C LEU A 321 -22.46 8.29 15.77
N LEU A 322 -22.42 8.52 17.08
CA LEU A 322 -23.22 7.78 18.06
C LEU A 322 -24.70 8.18 18.08
N SER A 323 -25.09 9.25 17.39
CA SER A 323 -26.44 9.83 17.45
C SER A 323 -27.52 9.01 16.71
N ARG A 324 -27.15 7.98 15.98
CA ARG A 324 -28.03 7.13 15.17
C ARG A 324 -27.77 5.66 15.44
N GLY A 325 -28.80 4.83 15.25
CA GLY A 325 -28.77 3.41 15.59
C GLY A 325 -29.01 3.15 17.09
N THR A 326 -29.14 1.88 17.45
CA THR A 326 -29.36 1.43 18.83
C THR A 326 -28.01 0.99 19.41
N VAL A 327 -27.61 1.59 20.53
CA VAL A 327 -26.39 1.18 21.25
C VAL A 327 -26.63 -0.15 21.95
N ALA A 328 -26.02 -1.21 21.45
CA ALA A 328 -26.07 -2.54 22.06
C ALA A 328 -24.96 -2.75 23.11
N ILE A 329 -23.77 -2.16 22.89
CA ILE A 329 -22.62 -2.23 23.77
C ILE A 329 -21.93 -0.86 23.77
N GLY A 330 -21.45 -0.40 24.92
CA GLY A 330 -20.66 0.83 25.03
C GLY A 330 -21.50 2.11 24.95
N GLY A 331 -21.02 3.07 24.17
CA GLY A 331 -21.67 4.36 23.95
C GLY A 331 -21.21 5.49 24.87
N GLN A 332 -20.43 5.19 25.91
CA GLN A 332 -19.90 6.20 26.83
C GLN A 332 -18.80 7.03 26.15
N THR A 333 -18.79 8.32 26.44
CA THR A 333 -17.77 9.25 25.95
C THR A 333 -17.30 10.19 27.04
N ASP A 334 -16.03 10.58 26.99
CA ASP A 334 -15.44 11.59 27.89
C ASP A 334 -14.57 12.54 27.07
N ALA A 335 -14.99 13.80 27.01
CA ALA A 335 -14.29 14.81 26.21
C ALA A 335 -12.95 15.23 26.82
N GLU A 336 -12.80 15.19 28.15
CA GLU A 336 -11.55 15.60 28.82
C GLU A 336 -10.40 14.67 28.45
N THR A 337 -10.66 13.38 28.39
CA THR A 337 -9.68 12.35 28.04
C THR A 337 -9.77 11.91 26.57
N ARG A 338 -10.70 12.47 25.80
CA ARG A 338 -10.98 12.08 24.40
C ARG A 338 -11.32 10.57 24.27
N TYR A 339 -11.95 10.05 25.31
CA TYR A 339 -12.38 8.66 25.37
C TYR A 339 -13.70 8.46 24.66
N VAL A 340 -13.75 7.44 23.81
CA VAL A 340 -14.97 6.86 23.26
C VAL A 340 -14.91 5.37 23.55
N ALA A 341 -15.93 4.85 24.24
CA ALA A 341 -15.98 3.45 24.61
C ALA A 341 -16.01 2.53 23.37
N PRO A 342 -15.44 1.31 23.48
CA PRO A 342 -15.71 0.27 22.50
C PRO A 342 -17.24 0.09 22.38
N THR A 343 -17.78 0.41 21.19
CA THR A 343 -19.21 0.55 20.97
C THR A 343 -19.68 -0.34 19.83
N VAL A 344 -20.80 -1.03 20.03
CA VAL A 344 -21.48 -1.80 18.98
C VAL A 344 -22.87 -1.22 18.79
N LEU A 345 -23.22 -0.89 17.55
CA LEU A 345 -24.53 -0.39 17.15
C LEU A 345 -25.29 -1.46 16.36
N VAL A 346 -26.58 -1.58 16.64
CA VAL A 346 -27.53 -2.39 15.88
C VAL A 346 -28.65 -1.51 15.33
N ASP A 347 -29.56 -2.08 14.55
CA ASP A 347 -30.65 -1.36 13.90
C ASP A 347 -30.19 -0.20 13.01
N VAL A 348 -28.96 -0.32 12.48
CA VAL A 348 -28.33 0.66 11.61
C VAL A 348 -28.87 0.50 10.19
N GLN A 349 -29.25 1.62 9.57
CA GLN A 349 -29.73 1.63 8.19
C GLN A 349 -28.57 2.00 7.24
N HIS A 350 -28.73 1.61 5.98
CA HIS A 350 -27.70 1.85 4.95
C HIS A 350 -27.43 3.33 4.66
N ASP A 351 -28.39 4.21 4.94
CA ASP A 351 -28.35 5.67 4.76
C ASP A 351 -28.04 6.45 6.04
N ASP A 352 -27.85 5.78 7.17
CA ASP A 352 -27.41 6.42 8.41
C ASP A 352 -26.02 7.08 8.22
N PRO A 353 -25.75 8.23 8.86
CA PRO A 353 -24.46 8.93 8.73
C PRO A 353 -23.25 8.06 9.00
N ILE A 354 -23.33 7.13 9.96
CA ILE A 354 -22.25 6.20 10.29
C ILE A 354 -21.90 5.26 9.12
N MET A 355 -22.81 5.09 8.17
CA MET A 355 -22.60 4.27 6.97
C MET A 355 -22.17 5.08 5.75
N GLN A 356 -22.10 6.43 5.83
CA GLN A 356 -21.75 7.29 4.70
C GLN A 356 -20.27 7.68 4.68
N GLU A 357 -19.59 7.63 5.81
CA GLU A 357 -18.17 7.93 5.93
C GLU A 357 -17.41 6.83 6.68
N GLU A 358 -16.10 6.78 6.51
CA GLU A 358 -15.20 5.95 7.33
C GLU A 358 -15.30 6.39 8.80
N ILE A 359 -15.48 5.44 9.70
CA ILE A 359 -15.72 5.76 11.13
C ILE A 359 -14.46 6.30 11.79
N PHE A 360 -13.33 5.62 11.61
CA PHE A 360 -12.05 5.98 12.20
C PHE A 360 -12.13 6.25 13.71
N GLY A 361 -12.82 5.36 14.39
CA GLY A 361 -13.13 5.41 15.82
C GLY A 361 -13.69 4.07 16.33
N PRO A 362 -13.82 3.88 17.64
CA PRO A 362 -14.14 2.58 18.22
C PRO A 362 -15.64 2.27 18.21
N ILE A 363 -16.26 2.35 17.03
CA ILE A 363 -17.68 2.08 16.84
C ILE A 363 -17.85 1.03 15.73
N LEU A 364 -18.57 -0.05 16.04
CA LEU A 364 -18.86 -1.15 15.12
C LEU A 364 -20.36 -1.24 14.86
N PRO A 365 -20.87 -0.74 13.73
CA PRO A 365 -22.25 -1.00 13.32
C PRO A 365 -22.38 -2.40 12.74
N ILE A 366 -23.48 -3.07 13.09
CA ILE A 366 -23.90 -4.36 12.54
C ILE A 366 -25.16 -4.15 11.71
N LEU A 367 -25.14 -4.57 10.46
CA LEU A 367 -26.28 -4.56 9.55
C LEU A 367 -26.67 -6.00 9.23
N THR A 368 -27.96 -6.28 9.24
CA THR A 368 -28.46 -7.62 8.89
C THR A 368 -28.71 -7.76 7.40
N VAL A 369 -28.31 -8.92 6.88
CA VAL A 369 -28.52 -9.33 5.48
C VAL A 369 -29.10 -10.73 5.44
N ALA A 370 -29.93 -11.01 4.43
CA ALA A 370 -30.62 -12.30 4.32
C ALA A 370 -29.72 -13.43 3.79
N SER A 371 -28.65 -13.10 3.05
CA SER A 371 -27.77 -14.11 2.42
C SER A 371 -26.42 -13.51 2.05
N VAL A 372 -25.46 -14.37 1.67
CA VAL A 372 -24.18 -13.94 1.10
C VAL A 372 -24.37 -13.14 -0.19
N ASP A 373 -25.35 -13.46 -1.01
CA ASP A 373 -25.64 -12.71 -2.24
C ASP A 373 -26.10 -11.28 -1.93
N ASN A 374 -26.92 -11.10 -0.90
CA ASN A 374 -27.33 -9.77 -0.43
C ASN A 374 -26.12 -9.00 0.15
N ALA A 375 -25.23 -9.66 0.88
CA ALA A 375 -23.98 -9.04 1.36
C ALA A 375 -23.11 -8.58 0.19
N ILE A 376 -22.89 -9.42 -0.81
CA ILE A 376 -22.13 -9.08 -2.01
C ILE A 376 -22.77 -7.90 -2.77
N ALA A 377 -24.11 -7.91 -2.93
CA ALA A 377 -24.83 -6.81 -3.57
C ALA A 377 -24.66 -5.49 -2.79
N PHE A 378 -24.77 -5.55 -1.45
CA PHE A 378 -24.56 -4.39 -0.57
C PHE A 378 -23.14 -3.83 -0.68
N ILE A 379 -22.13 -4.69 -0.69
CA ILE A 379 -20.72 -4.29 -0.84
C ILE A 379 -20.49 -3.64 -2.20
N ASN A 380 -20.98 -4.26 -3.27
CA ASN A 380 -20.77 -3.78 -4.65
C ASN A 380 -21.55 -2.50 -4.99
N ALA A 381 -22.59 -2.16 -4.22
CA ALA A 381 -23.31 -0.90 -4.36
C ALA A 381 -22.53 0.30 -3.77
N ARG A 382 -21.40 0.06 -3.12
CA ARG A 382 -20.56 1.07 -2.45
C ARG A 382 -19.21 1.22 -3.14
N GLU A 383 -18.49 2.28 -2.76
CA GLU A 383 -17.10 2.47 -3.19
C GLU A 383 -16.22 1.32 -2.71
N ARG A 384 -15.24 0.96 -3.53
CA ARG A 384 -14.33 -0.14 -3.25
C ARG A 384 -13.48 0.14 -2.00
N PRO A 385 -13.55 -0.74 -0.99
CA PRO A 385 -12.85 -0.53 0.29
C PRO A 385 -11.36 -0.83 0.19
N LEU A 386 -10.59 -0.34 1.17
CA LEU A 386 -9.18 -0.69 1.30
C LEU A 386 -9.00 -2.16 1.71
N ALA A 387 -9.83 -2.66 2.62
CA ALA A 387 -9.83 -4.06 3.03
C ALA A 387 -11.25 -4.63 3.02
N LEU A 388 -11.36 -5.94 2.76
CA LEU A 388 -12.60 -6.71 2.82
C LEU A 388 -12.36 -7.98 3.62
N TYR A 389 -13.23 -8.24 4.58
CA TYR A 389 -13.15 -9.36 5.50
C TYR A 389 -14.31 -10.31 5.35
N VAL A 390 -14.01 -11.62 5.40
CA VAL A 390 -15.03 -12.67 5.33
C VAL A 390 -14.74 -13.73 6.39
N PHE A 391 -15.72 -14.02 7.22
CA PHE A 391 -15.67 -15.14 8.15
C PHE A 391 -16.61 -16.24 7.68
N SER A 392 -16.05 -17.40 7.34
CA SER A 392 -16.81 -18.59 6.95
C SER A 392 -15.95 -19.84 7.09
N SER A 393 -16.50 -20.94 7.59
CA SER A 393 -15.88 -22.24 7.53
C SER A 393 -16.04 -22.92 6.17
N CYS A 394 -16.87 -22.38 5.29
CA CYS A 394 -17.14 -22.86 3.94
C CYS A 394 -16.27 -22.15 2.91
N LYS A 395 -15.28 -22.85 2.33
CA LYS A 395 -14.40 -22.29 1.27
C LYS A 395 -15.17 -21.77 0.06
N LYS A 396 -16.32 -22.38 -0.27
CA LYS A 396 -17.15 -21.91 -1.39
C LYS A 396 -17.69 -20.52 -1.15
N VAL A 397 -18.11 -20.20 0.08
CA VAL A 397 -18.58 -18.86 0.46
C VAL A 397 -17.43 -17.86 0.42
N VAL A 398 -16.26 -18.21 0.95
CA VAL A 398 -15.07 -17.35 0.90
C VAL A 398 -14.70 -17.04 -0.56
N ASN A 399 -14.61 -18.05 -1.42
CA ASN A 399 -14.30 -17.86 -2.84
C ASN A 399 -15.37 -17.05 -3.57
N GLN A 400 -16.65 -17.28 -3.28
CA GLN A 400 -17.76 -16.53 -3.89
C GLN A 400 -17.65 -15.03 -3.60
N VAL A 401 -17.31 -14.64 -2.36
CA VAL A 401 -17.12 -13.23 -2.00
C VAL A 401 -15.85 -12.69 -2.64
N LEU A 402 -14.74 -13.43 -2.61
CA LEU A 402 -13.48 -13.02 -3.24
C LEU A 402 -13.63 -12.77 -4.75
N GLU A 403 -14.32 -13.65 -5.47
CA GLU A 403 -14.49 -13.57 -6.92
C GLU A 403 -15.50 -12.49 -7.36
N ARG A 404 -16.50 -12.20 -6.53
CA ARG A 404 -17.63 -11.33 -6.89
C ARG A 404 -17.55 -9.92 -6.30
N THR A 405 -16.50 -9.60 -5.55
CA THR A 405 -16.27 -8.26 -4.96
C THR A 405 -14.91 -7.72 -5.38
N SER A 406 -14.66 -6.45 -5.10
CA SER A 406 -13.38 -5.78 -5.35
C SER A 406 -12.96 -4.96 -4.14
N SER A 407 -11.69 -5.02 -3.77
CA SER A 407 -11.09 -4.29 -2.64
C SER A 407 -9.59 -4.12 -2.85
N GLY A 408 -8.96 -3.28 -2.07
CA GLY A 408 -7.50 -3.18 -2.02
C GLY A 408 -6.87 -4.48 -1.54
N GLY A 409 -7.30 -4.98 -0.39
CA GLY A 409 -6.90 -6.26 0.18
C GLY A 409 -8.11 -7.11 0.59
N PHE A 410 -7.89 -8.41 0.74
CA PHE A 410 -8.90 -9.38 1.16
C PHE A 410 -8.33 -10.30 2.23
N CYS A 411 -9.07 -10.52 3.31
CA CYS A 411 -8.65 -11.42 4.38
C CYS A 411 -9.82 -12.31 4.82
N ALA A 412 -9.61 -13.62 4.84
CA ALA A 412 -10.58 -14.58 5.30
C ALA A 412 -10.25 -15.06 6.71
N ASN A 413 -11.29 -15.12 7.55
CA ASN A 413 -11.26 -15.64 8.91
C ASN A 413 -10.30 -14.93 9.88
N ASP A 414 -9.92 -13.68 9.53
CA ASP A 414 -9.16 -12.78 10.40
C ASP A 414 -9.40 -11.33 10.00
N THR A 415 -8.83 -10.40 10.75
CA THR A 415 -8.83 -8.97 10.47
C THR A 415 -7.42 -8.40 10.56
N ILE A 416 -7.10 -7.37 9.76
CA ILE A 416 -5.82 -6.63 9.77
C ILE A 416 -4.59 -7.49 9.36
N MET A 417 -4.50 -8.74 9.74
CA MET A 417 -3.30 -9.57 9.64
C MET A 417 -2.70 -9.71 8.23
N HIS A 418 -3.50 -9.54 7.17
CA HIS A 418 -2.99 -9.58 5.80
C HIS A 418 -1.95 -8.48 5.50
N MET A 419 -2.02 -7.34 6.20
CA MET A 419 -1.06 -6.25 6.05
C MET A 419 0.31 -6.50 6.69
N THR A 420 0.42 -7.51 7.55
CA THR A 420 1.70 -7.83 8.22
C THR A 420 2.64 -8.66 7.34
N LEU A 421 2.15 -9.17 6.22
CA LEU A 421 2.93 -10.00 5.30
C LEU A 421 3.67 -9.12 4.29
N THR A 422 4.98 -8.98 4.46
CA THR A 422 5.86 -8.20 3.55
C THR A 422 5.89 -8.74 2.12
N SER A 423 5.46 -9.99 1.90
CA SER A 423 5.35 -10.61 0.59
C SER A 423 4.08 -10.24 -0.18
N LEU A 424 3.07 -9.69 0.49
CA LEU A 424 1.84 -9.23 -0.15
C LEU A 424 1.91 -7.74 -0.45
N PRO A 425 1.48 -7.31 -1.66
CA PRO A 425 1.33 -5.88 -1.92
C PRO A 425 0.20 -5.32 -1.07
N PHE A 426 0.39 -4.13 -0.54
CA PHE A 426 -0.63 -3.37 0.18
C PHE A 426 -0.98 -2.11 -0.61
N GLY A 427 -2.25 -1.84 -0.80
CA GLY A 427 -2.75 -0.64 -1.48
C GLY A 427 -4.23 -0.71 -1.74
N GLY A 428 -4.82 0.48 -1.98
CA GLY A 428 -6.23 0.64 -2.28
C GLY A 428 -6.56 0.57 -3.77
N ILE A 429 -7.85 0.67 -4.08
CA ILE A 429 -8.38 0.72 -5.44
C ILE A 429 -9.57 1.70 -5.51
N GLY A 430 -9.60 2.55 -6.54
CA GLY A 430 -10.64 3.57 -6.67
C GLY A 430 -10.57 4.61 -5.55
N GLN A 431 -11.64 4.76 -4.75
CA GLN A 431 -11.68 5.72 -3.65
C GLN A 431 -10.78 5.36 -2.47
N SER A 432 -10.36 4.10 -2.34
CA SER A 432 -9.47 3.66 -1.26
C SER A 432 -7.99 3.85 -1.56
N GLY A 433 -7.63 4.17 -2.80
CA GLY A 433 -6.24 4.51 -3.11
C GLY A 433 -5.80 4.24 -4.53
N LEU A 434 -4.52 4.50 -4.78
CA LEU A 434 -3.82 4.33 -6.04
C LEU A 434 -2.40 3.87 -5.76
N GLY A 435 -1.96 2.82 -6.43
CA GLY A 435 -0.63 2.24 -6.20
C GLY A 435 -0.61 1.19 -5.10
N ARG A 436 0.59 0.79 -4.71
CA ARG A 436 0.82 -0.27 -3.72
C ARG A 436 2.22 -0.17 -3.13
N TYR A 437 2.44 -0.76 -1.95
CA TYR A 437 3.76 -0.84 -1.35
C TYR A 437 3.88 -2.11 -0.47
N HIS A 438 4.78 -2.21 0.45
CA HIS A 438 5.29 -3.34 1.22
C HIS A 438 6.29 -4.22 0.44
N GLY A 439 7.37 -4.58 1.10
CA GLY A 439 8.41 -5.45 0.56
C GLY A 439 8.92 -5.02 -0.82
N ARG A 440 8.94 -5.97 -1.74
CA ARG A 440 9.34 -5.72 -3.13
C ARG A 440 8.48 -4.63 -3.82
N SER A 441 7.19 -4.57 -3.49
CA SER A 441 6.31 -3.55 -4.07
C SER A 441 6.71 -2.13 -3.67
N SER A 442 7.27 -1.90 -2.47
CA SER A 442 7.84 -0.61 -2.08
C SER A 442 9.01 -0.22 -2.97
N PHE A 443 9.96 -1.13 -3.19
CA PHE A 443 11.09 -0.90 -4.09
C PHE A 443 10.64 -0.59 -5.52
N GLU A 444 9.68 -1.35 -6.05
CA GLU A 444 9.14 -1.15 -7.40
C GLU A 444 8.36 0.17 -7.53
N THR A 445 7.60 0.55 -6.51
CA THR A 445 6.81 1.80 -6.50
C THR A 445 7.70 3.04 -6.61
N PHE A 446 8.84 3.03 -5.96
CA PHE A 446 9.81 4.13 -6.01
C PHE A 446 10.87 3.99 -7.12
N SER A 447 10.69 3.02 -8.03
CA SER A 447 11.58 2.76 -9.17
C SER A 447 10.85 2.93 -10.49
N HIS A 448 11.50 3.60 -11.44
CA HIS A 448 11.06 3.60 -12.84
C HIS A 448 11.61 2.35 -13.54
N ALA A 449 10.73 1.56 -14.15
CA ALA A 449 11.11 0.39 -14.96
C ALA A 449 11.59 0.86 -16.34
N ARG A 450 12.92 1.10 -16.47
CA ARG A 450 13.52 1.56 -17.71
C ARG A 450 13.85 0.40 -18.63
N SER A 451 13.23 0.36 -19.79
CA SER A 451 13.60 -0.61 -20.82
C SER A 451 14.94 -0.28 -21.45
N ALA A 452 15.80 -1.29 -21.61
CA ALA A 452 17.11 -1.15 -22.23
C ALA A 452 17.33 -2.23 -23.28
N LEU A 453 17.79 -1.82 -24.46
CA LEU A 453 18.25 -2.69 -25.54
C LEU A 453 19.65 -2.27 -25.95
N LEU A 454 20.64 -3.13 -25.66
CA LEU A 454 22.03 -2.89 -26.05
C LEU A 454 22.35 -3.71 -27.29
N ARG A 455 22.60 -3.03 -28.39
CA ARG A 455 22.95 -3.62 -29.67
C ARG A 455 24.41 -3.41 -30.00
N GLY A 456 25.03 -4.40 -30.63
CA GLY A 456 26.38 -4.22 -31.22
C GLY A 456 26.35 -3.21 -32.37
N ALA A 457 27.39 -2.38 -32.48
CA ALA A 457 27.50 -1.37 -33.54
C ALA A 457 27.69 -1.95 -34.96
N GLY A 458 27.96 -3.25 -35.08
CA GLY A 458 28.11 -3.97 -36.36
C GLY A 458 26.81 -4.63 -36.83
N ARG A 459 26.98 -5.54 -37.82
CA ARG A 459 25.90 -6.38 -38.38
C ARG A 459 24.81 -5.60 -39.14
N GLU A 460 25.22 -4.57 -39.86
CA GLU A 460 24.33 -3.72 -40.63
C GLU A 460 23.52 -4.49 -41.70
N ALA A 461 24.08 -5.56 -42.23
CA ALA A 461 23.34 -6.46 -43.15
C ALA A 461 22.01 -6.99 -42.59
N LEU A 462 21.94 -7.23 -41.26
CA LEU A 462 20.69 -7.66 -40.60
C LEU A 462 19.66 -6.54 -40.48
N ASN A 463 20.09 -5.29 -40.53
CA ASN A 463 19.22 -4.11 -40.45
C ASN A 463 18.73 -3.63 -41.80
N THR A 464 19.47 -3.90 -42.87
CA THR A 464 19.18 -3.47 -44.23
C THR A 464 17.74 -3.71 -44.70
N PRO A 465 17.07 -4.85 -44.37
CA PRO A 465 15.70 -5.07 -44.79
C PRO A 465 14.69 -4.04 -44.32
N ARG A 466 14.93 -3.38 -43.20
CA ARG A 466 14.02 -2.36 -42.61
C ARG A 466 14.19 -0.95 -43.19
N TYR A 467 15.24 -0.71 -44.00
CA TYR A 467 15.54 0.60 -44.52
C TYR A 467 14.88 0.85 -45.88
N PRO A 468 14.55 2.12 -46.19
CA PRO A 468 14.17 2.49 -47.54
C PRO A 468 15.37 2.37 -48.53
N PRO A 469 15.10 2.17 -49.81
CA PRO A 469 13.78 2.01 -50.41
C PRO A 469 13.10 0.69 -50.00
N TYR A 470 11.84 0.78 -49.62
CA TYR A 470 11.08 -0.36 -49.13
C TYR A 470 10.73 -1.32 -50.29
N ALA A 471 11.05 -2.58 -50.12
CA ALA A 471 10.67 -3.63 -51.07
C ALA A 471 9.66 -4.58 -50.44
N ALA A 472 8.49 -4.76 -51.06
CA ALA A 472 7.41 -5.62 -50.58
C ALA A 472 7.88 -7.05 -50.27
N ARG A 473 8.84 -7.58 -51.00
CA ARG A 473 9.47 -8.89 -50.80
C ARG A 473 10.20 -9.04 -49.47
N ARG A 474 10.57 -7.91 -48.80
CA ARG A 474 11.25 -7.91 -47.50
C ARG A 474 10.28 -7.93 -46.30
N LEU A 475 8.99 -7.62 -46.55
CA LEU A 475 7.99 -7.55 -45.51
C LEU A 475 7.74 -8.90 -44.78
N PRO A 476 7.64 -10.05 -45.45
CA PRO A 476 7.51 -11.35 -44.78
C PRO A 476 8.69 -11.65 -43.83
N LEU A 477 9.92 -11.28 -44.22
CA LEU A 477 11.09 -11.46 -43.40
C LEU A 477 11.03 -10.58 -42.12
N LEU A 478 10.65 -9.32 -42.28
CA LEU A 478 10.48 -8.40 -41.13
C LEU A 478 9.38 -8.89 -40.17
N ARG A 479 8.24 -9.33 -40.73
CA ARG A 479 7.15 -9.91 -39.92
C ARG A 479 7.61 -11.14 -39.15
N ALA A 480 8.38 -12.05 -39.79
CA ALA A 480 8.91 -13.22 -39.13
C ALA A 480 9.86 -12.89 -37.94
N THR A 481 10.51 -11.70 -37.94
CA THR A 481 11.42 -11.27 -36.88
C THR A 481 10.73 -10.38 -35.81
N THR A 482 9.58 -9.78 -36.11
CA THR A 482 8.89 -8.83 -35.21
C THR A 482 7.58 -9.34 -34.66
N GLU A 483 6.86 -10.21 -35.39
CA GLU A 483 5.54 -10.71 -34.98
C GLU A 483 5.65 -11.92 -34.05
N THR A 484 4.96 -11.82 -32.90
CA THR A 484 4.78 -12.97 -32.00
C THR A 484 3.62 -13.83 -32.49
N LYS A 485 3.90 -15.09 -32.80
CA LYS A 485 2.83 -16.04 -33.18
C LYS A 485 2.03 -16.46 -31.95
N ARG A 486 0.68 -16.50 -32.10
CA ARG A 486 -0.21 -17.07 -31.09
C ARG A 486 0.13 -18.56 -30.90
N ARG A 487 0.38 -18.98 -29.66
CA ARG A 487 0.46 -20.41 -29.33
C ARG A 487 -0.91 -21.01 -29.52
N ALA A 488 -1.04 -22.06 -30.36
CA ALA A 488 -2.29 -22.80 -30.45
C ALA A 488 -2.56 -23.44 -29.08
N THR A 489 -3.68 -23.11 -28.47
CA THR A 489 -4.21 -23.83 -27.30
C THR A 489 -4.70 -25.18 -27.83
N CYS A 490 -3.95 -26.24 -27.63
CA CYS A 490 -4.45 -27.60 -27.75
C CYS A 490 -5.43 -27.80 -26.60
N THR A 491 -6.72 -27.58 -26.83
CA THR A 491 -7.77 -27.99 -25.89
C THR A 491 -7.88 -29.50 -26.15
N ILE A 492 -7.30 -30.29 -25.25
CA ILE A 492 -7.63 -31.70 -25.14
C ILE A 492 -9.06 -31.71 -24.56
N LEU A 493 -10.04 -32.08 -25.40
CA LEU A 493 -11.41 -32.38 -25.00
C LEU A 493 -11.43 -33.68 -24.19
#